data_e91119407cb9b0b860d6412d61aad5c8
#
_entry.id   e91119407cb9b0b860d6412d61aad5c8
#
_cell.length_a   1.000
_cell.length_b   1.000
_cell.length_c   1.000
_cell.angle_alpha   90.00
_cell.angle_beta   90.00
_cell.angle_gamma   90.00
#
_symmetry.space_group_name_H-M   'P 1'
#
loop_
_entity.id
_entity.type
_entity.pdbx_description
1 polymer ?
#
loop_
_entity_poly.entity_id
_entity_poly.type
_entity_poly.pdbx_seq_one_letter_code
_entity_poly.pdbx_strand_id
1 'polypeptide(L)'
;MNYRANIYAAKSLGVTRIVAWTGPGAISRKVRPGDLVLPDDLLDFTRNRPSTFYEGKGIGFLRQHPVFCETLRSALLRAGKQRYEGREVGRLHFGGTYACTEGPRLETPAEIRFLARAGADLVGMTLCPEAFLARELEICYAPVAYVTNYAEGVRKMPYRRGALFEGMLPPGEAAAVEAAKNAIPGIAIAAARAIAGEERDCPCAVSMERYKRRGAIGPDFRGWVAGNEARR
;
A
#
# COMPACT_ATOMS: atom_id res chain seq x y z
N MET A 1 2.03 1.38 15.99
CA MET A 1 1.27 0.22 15.44
C MET A 1 2.21 -0.97 15.37
N ASN A 2 1.74 -2.18 15.69
CA ASN A 2 2.58 -3.39 15.59
C ASN A 2 2.35 -4.07 14.22
N TYR A 3 3.04 -3.60 13.21
CA TYR A 3 2.92 -4.09 11.84
C TYR A 3 3.26 -5.57 11.71
N ARG A 4 4.33 -6.03 12.40
CA ARG A 4 4.73 -7.45 12.38
C ARG A 4 3.63 -8.34 12.94
N ALA A 5 3.03 -7.99 14.08
CA ALA A 5 1.95 -8.77 14.66
C ALA A 5 0.72 -8.84 13.73
N ASN A 6 0.36 -7.74 13.08
CA ASN A 6 -0.77 -7.69 12.17
C ASN A 6 -0.58 -8.62 10.97
N ILE A 7 0.57 -8.55 10.30
CA ILE A 7 0.87 -9.40 9.13
C ILE A 7 1.05 -10.87 9.54
N TYR A 8 1.68 -11.12 10.70
CA TYR A 8 1.80 -12.47 11.24
C TYR A 8 0.43 -13.09 11.58
N ALA A 9 -0.45 -12.33 12.23
CA ALA A 9 -1.81 -12.78 12.54
C ALA A 9 -2.60 -13.11 11.26
N ALA A 10 -2.53 -12.25 10.24
CA ALA A 10 -3.15 -12.52 8.94
C ALA A 10 -2.63 -13.85 8.35
N LYS A 11 -1.31 -14.07 8.36
CA LYS A 11 -0.72 -15.34 7.90
C LYS A 11 -1.20 -16.55 8.72
N SER A 12 -1.29 -16.40 10.04
CA SER A 12 -1.74 -17.45 10.96
C SER A 12 -3.20 -17.86 10.75
N LEU A 13 -4.02 -16.91 10.28
CA LEU A 13 -5.41 -17.16 9.88
C LEU A 13 -5.55 -17.74 8.47
N GLY A 14 -4.44 -18.07 7.79
CA GLY A 14 -4.47 -18.63 6.44
C GLY A 14 -4.65 -17.60 5.34
N VAL A 15 -4.53 -16.29 5.64
CA VAL A 15 -4.62 -15.23 4.62
C VAL A 15 -3.46 -15.36 3.64
N THR A 16 -3.79 -15.42 2.36
CA THR A 16 -2.84 -15.53 1.25
C THR A 16 -2.76 -14.27 0.40
N ARG A 17 -3.76 -13.39 0.49
CA ARG A 17 -3.85 -12.13 -0.29
C ARG A 17 -4.39 -11.02 0.61
N ILE A 18 -3.74 -9.86 0.58
CA ILE A 18 -4.15 -8.66 1.31
C ILE A 18 -4.44 -7.55 0.31
N VAL A 19 -5.65 -7.01 0.34
CA VAL A 19 -6.00 -5.74 -0.27
C VAL A 19 -5.94 -4.68 0.82
N ALA A 20 -4.99 -3.75 0.69
CA ALA A 20 -4.92 -2.59 1.58
C ALA A 20 -5.61 -1.38 0.91
N TRP A 21 -6.12 -0.44 1.70
CA TRP A 21 -6.52 0.85 1.17
C TRP A 21 -5.94 1.98 2.01
N THR A 22 -5.68 3.10 1.34
CA THR A 22 -4.99 4.24 1.93
C THR A 22 -5.51 5.55 1.34
N GLY A 23 -5.48 6.61 2.14
CA GLY A 23 -5.89 7.95 1.73
C GLY A 23 -4.69 8.90 1.59
N PRO A 24 -3.91 8.82 0.50
CA PRO A 24 -2.75 9.69 0.29
C PRO A 24 -3.11 11.07 -0.24
N GLY A 25 -2.17 12.00 -0.10
CA GLY A 25 -2.14 13.26 -0.83
C GLY A 25 -1.55 13.09 -2.24
N ALA A 26 -2.12 13.80 -3.24
CA ALA A 26 -1.58 13.86 -4.58
C ALA A 26 -0.34 14.75 -4.65
N ILE A 27 0.77 14.21 -5.14
CA ILE A 27 1.97 14.97 -5.53
C ILE A 27 1.89 15.31 -7.01
N SER A 28 1.53 14.32 -7.84
CA SER A 28 1.35 14.49 -9.28
C SER A 28 0.08 15.27 -9.59
N ARG A 29 0.17 16.27 -10.48
CA ARG A 29 -0.99 17.02 -10.97
C ARG A 29 -1.89 16.22 -11.93
N LYS A 30 -1.47 15.03 -12.33
CA LYS A 30 -2.28 14.10 -13.13
C LYS A 30 -3.36 13.42 -12.31
N VAL A 31 -3.18 13.40 -10.99
CA VAL A 31 -4.06 12.76 -10.02
C VAL A 31 -4.75 13.83 -9.17
N ARG A 32 -6.03 13.66 -8.90
CA ARG A 32 -6.87 14.64 -8.20
C ARG A 32 -7.56 14.02 -6.99
N PRO A 33 -7.97 14.82 -6.00
CA PRO A 33 -8.87 14.36 -4.93
C PRO A 33 -10.10 13.66 -5.51
N GLY A 34 -10.43 12.50 -4.97
CA GLY A 34 -11.47 11.62 -5.47
C GLY A 34 -11.02 10.61 -6.53
N ASP A 35 -9.80 10.68 -7.06
CA ASP A 35 -9.29 9.62 -7.94
C ASP A 35 -8.94 8.37 -7.12
N LEU A 36 -9.10 7.20 -7.74
CA LEU A 36 -8.55 5.93 -7.27
C LEU A 36 -7.25 5.62 -8.03
N VAL A 37 -6.24 5.20 -7.30
CA VAL A 37 -4.95 4.80 -7.86
C VAL A 37 -4.61 3.39 -7.38
N LEU A 38 -4.16 2.54 -8.30
CA LEU A 38 -3.57 1.24 -8.02
C LEU A 38 -2.05 1.36 -8.21
N PRO A 39 -1.28 1.74 -7.17
CA PRO A 39 0.16 1.96 -7.30
C PRO A 39 0.88 0.71 -7.79
N ASP A 40 2.01 0.90 -8.47
CA ASP A 40 2.90 -0.17 -8.89
C ASP A 40 4.28 -0.10 -8.24
N ASP A 41 4.63 1.04 -7.67
CA ASP A 41 5.92 1.19 -7.01
C ASP A 41 5.81 1.98 -5.69
N LEU A 42 6.87 1.92 -4.87
CA LEU A 42 6.90 2.38 -3.51
C LEU A 42 8.27 2.99 -3.16
N LEU A 43 8.26 4.21 -2.63
CA LEU A 43 9.40 4.85 -1.98
C LEU A 43 9.21 4.79 -0.46
N ASP A 44 10.14 4.18 0.27
CA ASP A 44 10.10 4.09 1.72
C ASP A 44 10.98 5.17 2.38
N PHE A 45 10.36 6.15 3.00
CA PHE A 45 10.96 7.20 3.82
C PHE A 45 10.61 7.05 5.31
N THR A 46 10.15 5.87 5.71
CA THR A 46 9.94 5.56 7.14
C THR A 46 11.26 5.30 7.85
N ARG A 47 11.35 5.55 9.15
CA ARG A 47 12.62 5.50 9.89
C ARG A 47 12.60 4.56 11.09
N ASN A 48 11.51 4.57 11.85
CA ASN A 48 11.43 3.91 13.16
C ASN A 48 10.44 2.73 13.15
N ARG A 49 10.24 2.09 11.99
CA ARG A 49 9.30 0.98 11.83
C ARG A 49 10.08 -0.33 11.66
N PRO A 50 9.76 -1.38 12.43
CA PRO A 50 10.31 -2.70 12.18
C PRO A 50 9.91 -3.19 10.77
N SER A 51 10.86 -3.24 9.82
CA SER A 51 10.60 -3.51 8.40
C SER A 51 10.84 -4.96 7.99
N THR A 52 11.23 -5.83 8.93
CA THR A 52 11.51 -7.25 8.68
C THR A 52 11.14 -8.13 9.88
N PHE A 53 10.80 -9.38 9.62
CA PHE A 53 10.69 -10.44 10.62
C PHE A 53 12.05 -11.06 10.97
N TYR A 54 13.08 -10.78 10.20
CA TYR A 54 14.35 -11.54 10.20
C TYR A 54 15.52 -10.73 10.72
N GLU A 55 15.27 -9.74 11.57
CA GLU A 55 16.30 -8.94 12.19
C GLU A 55 17.36 -9.82 12.86
N GLY A 56 18.63 -9.64 12.47
CA GLY A 56 19.76 -10.42 12.98
C GLY A 56 19.85 -11.89 12.52
N LYS A 57 18.95 -12.36 11.63
CA LYS A 57 18.93 -13.77 11.18
C LYS A 57 19.72 -14.05 9.89
N GLY A 58 20.21 -13.02 9.19
CA GLY A 58 20.93 -13.19 7.92
C GLY A 58 20.07 -13.67 6.74
N ILE A 59 18.75 -13.66 6.90
CA ILE A 59 17.76 -13.96 5.83
C ILE A 59 16.89 -12.72 5.60
N GLY A 60 16.05 -12.71 4.56
CA GLY A 60 15.17 -11.56 4.24
C GLY A 60 15.67 -10.70 3.08
N PHE A 61 16.77 -11.06 2.43
CA PHE A 61 17.20 -10.41 1.18
C PHE A 61 16.29 -10.87 0.03
N LEU A 62 15.21 -10.12 -0.19
CA LEU A 62 14.17 -10.43 -1.16
C LEU A 62 14.12 -9.35 -2.27
N ARG A 63 13.92 -9.80 -3.50
CA ARG A 63 13.65 -8.88 -4.60
C ARG A 63 12.30 -8.19 -4.35
N GLN A 64 12.28 -6.87 -4.53
CA GLN A 64 11.09 -6.04 -4.37
C GLN A 64 10.46 -5.64 -5.73
N HIS A 65 10.75 -6.37 -6.78
CA HIS A 65 10.13 -6.17 -8.09
C HIS A 65 9.40 -7.45 -8.54
N PRO A 66 8.10 -7.34 -8.89
CA PRO A 66 7.20 -6.20 -8.66
C PRO A 66 6.95 -5.97 -7.15
N VAL A 67 6.78 -4.71 -6.73
CA VAL A 67 6.54 -4.38 -5.30
C VAL A 67 5.19 -4.90 -4.86
N PHE A 68 4.17 -4.63 -5.64
CA PHE A 68 2.80 -5.10 -5.40
C PHE A 68 2.46 -6.27 -6.32
N CYS A 69 1.59 -7.17 -5.85
CA CYS A 69 1.19 -8.35 -6.60
C CYS A 69 0.40 -7.98 -7.87
N GLU A 70 0.95 -8.27 -9.04
CA GLU A 70 0.34 -7.92 -10.33
C GLU A 70 -0.99 -8.64 -10.57
N THR A 71 -1.12 -9.89 -10.17
CA THR A 71 -2.38 -10.65 -10.28
C THR A 71 -3.47 -9.96 -9.47
N LEU A 72 -3.17 -9.57 -8.22
CA LEU A 72 -4.12 -8.90 -7.35
C LEU A 72 -4.44 -7.47 -7.84
N ARG A 73 -3.43 -6.71 -8.33
CA ARG A 73 -3.63 -5.38 -8.93
C ARG A 73 -4.53 -5.47 -10.17
N SER A 74 -4.32 -6.46 -11.03
CA SER A 74 -5.14 -6.68 -12.22
C SER A 74 -6.59 -7.03 -11.88
N ALA A 75 -6.82 -7.82 -10.83
CA ALA A 75 -8.17 -8.10 -10.33
C ALA A 75 -8.85 -6.83 -9.80
N LEU A 76 -8.11 -6.01 -9.04
CA LEU A 76 -8.59 -4.71 -8.55
C LEU A 76 -8.90 -3.73 -9.70
N LEU A 77 -8.08 -3.72 -10.75
CA LEU A 77 -8.33 -2.91 -11.95
C LEU A 77 -9.64 -3.29 -12.63
N ARG A 78 -9.85 -4.60 -12.88
CA ARG A 78 -11.10 -5.09 -13.49
C ARG A 78 -12.32 -4.72 -12.64
N ALA A 79 -12.25 -4.93 -11.34
CA ALA A 79 -13.32 -4.58 -10.42
C ALA A 79 -13.58 -3.06 -10.34
N GLY A 80 -12.50 -2.27 -10.35
CA GLY A 80 -12.57 -0.81 -10.35
C GLY A 80 -13.19 -0.25 -11.61
N LYS A 81 -12.83 -0.77 -12.79
CA LYS A 81 -13.45 -0.40 -14.05
C LYS A 81 -14.96 -0.62 -14.05
N GLN A 82 -15.43 -1.74 -13.55
CA GLN A 82 -16.86 -2.05 -13.49
C GLN A 82 -17.62 -1.20 -12.47
N ARG A 83 -16.98 -0.76 -11.37
CA ARG A 83 -17.67 -0.16 -10.23
C ARG A 83 -17.43 1.33 -10.05
N TYR A 84 -16.37 1.86 -10.61
CA TYR A 84 -15.93 3.24 -10.39
C TYR A 84 -15.74 4.03 -11.67
N GLU A 85 -15.11 3.47 -12.71
CA GLU A 85 -14.86 4.16 -13.96
C GLU A 85 -16.17 4.50 -14.69
N GLY A 86 -16.23 5.72 -15.29
CA GLY A 86 -17.45 6.19 -15.99
C GLY A 86 -18.48 6.87 -15.08
N ARG A 87 -18.25 6.96 -13.77
CA ARG A 87 -19.03 7.82 -12.88
C ARG A 87 -18.40 9.21 -12.84
N GLU A 88 -19.20 10.26 -12.75
CA GLU A 88 -18.72 11.67 -12.78
C GLU A 88 -17.91 12.10 -11.52
N VAL A 89 -17.39 11.14 -10.74
CA VAL A 89 -16.82 11.40 -9.41
C VAL A 89 -15.29 11.34 -9.33
N GLY A 90 -14.59 10.64 -10.23
CA GLY A 90 -13.13 10.50 -10.22
C GLY A 90 -12.65 9.52 -11.28
N ARG A 91 -11.34 9.40 -11.45
CA ARG A 91 -10.68 8.49 -12.39
C ARG A 91 -10.06 7.32 -11.67
N LEU A 92 -9.91 6.20 -12.38
CA LEU A 92 -9.12 5.05 -11.94
C LEU A 92 -7.78 5.05 -12.67
N HIS A 93 -6.69 5.15 -11.91
CA HIS A 93 -5.32 5.10 -12.44
C HIS A 93 -4.70 3.73 -12.15
N PHE A 94 -4.04 3.15 -13.15
CA PHE A 94 -3.30 1.89 -13.01
C PHE A 94 -1.81 2.16 -13.16
N GLY A 95 -1.12 2.22 -12.03
CA GLY A 95 0.28 2.63 -11.89
C GLY A 95 0.42 3.93 -11.11
N GLY A 96 1.65 4.21 -10.74
CA GLY A 96 2.07 5.37 -9.95
C GLY A 96 2.87 4.99 -8.71
N THR A 97 3.83 5.83 -8.38
CA THR A 97 4.73 5.61 -7.24
C THR A 97 4.16 6.25 -5.97
N TYR A 98 3.99 5.44 -4.93
CA TYR A 98 3.57 5.89 -3.61
C TYR A 98 4.79 6.14 -2.72
N ALA A 99 4.98 7.36 -2.24
CA ALA A 99 5.95 7.66 -1.19
C ALA A 99 5.33 7.44 0.20
N CYS A 100 5.96 6.59 1.01
CA CYS A 100 5.55 6.35 2.39
C CYS A 100 6.45 7.13 3.34
N THR A 101 5.89 8.06 4.10
CA THR A 101 6.58 8.87 5.09
C THR A 101 6.28 8.40 6.52
N GLU A 102 7.05 8.87 7.49
CA GLU A 102 6.89 8.42 8.89
C GLU A 102 5.60 8.90 9.55
N GLY A 103 5.24 10.17 9.36
CA GLY A 103 4.17 10.82 10.13
C GLY A 103 4.53 11.02 11.62
N PRO A 104 3.59 11.44 12.47
CA PRO A 104 2.20 11.83 12.14
C PRO A 104 2.07 13.24 11.52
N ARG A 105 3.15 14.05 11.50
CA ARG A 105 3.12 15.35 10.83
C ARG A 105 3.04 15.21 9.32
N LEU A 106 2.41 16.15 8.68
CA LEU A 106 2.43 16.26 7.22
C LEU A 106 3.81 16.71 6.74
N GLU A 107 4.09 16.42 5.49
CA GLU A 107 5.31 16.80 4.81
C GLU A 107 5.32 18.31 4.56
N THR A 108 6.51 18.92 4.64
CA THR A 108 6.71 20.30 4.23
C THR A 108 6.65 20.44 2.70
N PRO A 109 6.36 21.64 2.16
CA PRO A 109 6.42 21.85 0.72
C PRO A 109 7.78 21.53 0.08
N ALA A 110 8.87 21.61 0.85
CA ALA A 110 10.20 21.24 0.39
C ALA A 110 10.36 19.71 0.27
N GLU A 111 9.85 18.98 1.26
CA GLU A 111 9.81 17.50 1.22
C GLU A 111 8.94 17.02 0.04
N ILE A 112 7.78 17.63 -0.20
CA ILE A 112 6.93 17.29 -1.34
C ILE A 112 7.64 17.56 -2.68
N ARG A 113 8.35 18.67 -2.82
CA ARG A 113 9.16 18.92 -4.04
C ARG A 113 10.27 17.90 -4.21
N PHE A 114 10.89 17.44 -3.13
CA PHE A 114 11.91 16.38 -3.17
C PHE A 114 11.28 15.05 -3.62
N LEU A 115 10.18 14.64 -3.03
CA LEU A 115 9.46 13.41 -3.41
C LEU A 115 8.97 13.45 -4.87
N ALA A 116 8.48 14.60 -5.34
CA ALA A 116 8.11 14.80 -6.74
C ALA A 116 9.30 14.57 -7.69
N ARG A 117 10.49 15.09 -7.35
CA ARG A 117 11.72 14.87 -8.14
C ARG A 117 12.19 13.42 -8.08
N ALA A 118 11.93 12.71 -7.00
CA ALA A 118 12.19 11.28 -6.87
C ALA A 118 11.17 10.40 -7.66
N GLY A 119 10.17 11.02 -8.30
CA GLY A 119 9.19 10.32 -9.11
C GLY A 119 7.93 9.88 -8.38
N ALA A 120 7.70 10.35 -7.15
CA ALA A 120 6.47 10.03 -6.42
C ALA A 120 5.24 10.74 -7.02
N ASP A 121 4.14 10.01 -7.18
CA ASP A 121 2.84 10.53 -7.58
C ASP A 121 1.94 10.81 -6.37
N LEU A 122 2.11 10.04 -5.31
CA LEU A 122 1.31 10.05 -4.08
C LEU A 122 2.20 10.10 -2.86
N VAL A 123 1.70 10.67 -1.76
CA VAL A 123 2.34 10.60 -0.44
C VAL A 123 1.36 10.20 0.64
N GLY A 124 1.77 9.29 1.51
CA GLY A 124 1.01 8.84 2.66
C GLY A 124 1.89 8.12 3.68
N MET A 125 1.29 7.41 4.63
CA MET A 125 2.01 6.93 5.83
C MET A 125 1.80 5.45 6.14
N THR A 126 1.11 4.68 5.26
CA THR A 126 0.52 3.41 5.70
C THR A 126 1.04 2.15 5.00
N LEU A 127 1.59 2.23 3.78
CA LEU A 127 1.96 1.03 3.02
C LEU A 127 3.28 0.40 3.47
N CYS A 128 4.17 1.17 4.11
CA CYS A 128 5.38 0.64 4.73
C CYS A 128 5.19 0.49 6.24
N PRO A 129 5.68 -0.58 6.81
CA PRO A 129 6.41 -1.71 6.22
C PRO A 129 5.51 -2.88 5.78
N GLU A 130 4.18 -2.72 5.77
CA GLU A 130 3.23 -3.83 5.54
C GLU A 130 3.51 -4.59 4.25
N ALA A 131 3.80 -3.87 3.13
CA ALA A 131 4.09 -4.49 1.85
C ALA A 131 5.30 -5.42 1.90
N PHE A 132 6.37 -5.01 2.60
CA PHE A 132 7.60 -5.80 2.75
C PHE A 132 7.40 -6.99 3.69
N LEU A 133 6.72 -6.78 4.80
CA LEU A 133 6.38 -7.84 5.75
C LEU A 133 5.47 -8.91 5.13
N ALA A 134 4.48 -8.49 4.32
CA ALA A 134 3.63 -9.40 3.60
C ALA A 134 4.44 -10.29 2.63
N ARG A 135 5.40 -9.70 1.92
CA ARG A 135 6.30 -10.44 1.02
C ARG A 135 7.16 -11.45 1.77
N GLU A 136 7.68 -11.11 2.94
CA GLU A 136 8.47 -12.02 3.77
C GLU A 136 7.68 -13.25 4.25
N LEU A 137 6.36 -13.15 4.36
CA LEU A 137 5.48 -14.26 4.71
C LEU A 137 4.74 -14.86 3.51
N GLU A 138 5.20 -14.60 2.29
CA GLU A 138 4.59 -15.14 1.05
C GLU A 138 3.10 -14.80 0.92
N ILE A 139 2.72 -13.58 1.30
CA ILE A 139 1.36 -13.03 1.14
C ILE A 139 1.37 -12.07 -0.03
N CYS A 140 0.42 -12.20 -0.96
CA CYS A 140 0.18 -11.19 -1.99
C CYS A 140 -0.34 -9.92 -1.33
N TYR A 141 0.20 -8.76 -1.73
CA TYR A 141 -0.21 -7.47 -1.22
C TYR A 141 -0.44 -6.50 -2.38
N ALA A 142 -1.57 -5.83 -2.42
CA ALA A 142 -1.84 -4.76 -3.36
C ALA A 142 -2.70 -3.68 -2.73
N PRO A 143 -2.33 -2.38 -2.86
CA PRO A 143 -3.10 -1.28 -2.33
C PRO A 143 -4.09 -0.71 -3.35
N VAL A 144 -5.18 -0.12 -2.81
CA VAL A 144 -6.05 0.84 -3.48
C VAL A 144 -5.91 2.17 -2.76
N ALA A 145 -5.41 3.18 -3.44
CA ALA A 145 -5.30 4.53 -2.90
C ALA A 145 -6.50 5.37 -3.36
N TYR A 146 -7.25 5.95 -2.43
CA TYR A 146 -8.24 6.98 -2.72
C TYR A 146 -7.65 8.34 -2.36
N VAL A 147 -7.47 9.20 -3.34
CA VAL A 147 -6.76 10.47 -3.16
C VAL A 147 -7.62 11.42 -2.34
N THR A 148 -7.13 11.83 -1.18
CA THR A 148 -7.88 12.66 -0.22
C THR A 148 -7.71 14.15 -0.44
N ASN A 149 -6.53 14.58 -0.89
CA ASN A 149 -6.15 15.99 -1.00
C ASN A 149 -4.95 16.14 -1.95
N TYR A 150 -4.59 17.37 -2.28
CA TYR A 150 -3.26 17.67 -2.82
C TYR A 150 -2.24 17.74 -1.67
N ALA A 151 -1.05 17.20 -1.87
CA ALA A 151 0.05 17.33 -0.91
C ALA A 151 0.48 18.79 -0.78
N GLU A 152 1.14 19.12 0.33
CA GLU A 152 1.53 20.48 0.66
C GLU A 152 2.35 21.17 -0.44
N GLY A 153 1.91 22.36 -0.87
CA GLY A 153 2.57 23.14 -1.91
C GLY A 153 2.31 22.71 -3.35
N VAL A 154 1.56 21.63 -3.61
CA VAL A 154 1.14 21.24 -4.98
C VAL A 154 0.10 22.19 -5.53
N ARG A 155 -0.85 22.59 -4.70
CA ARG A 155 -1.88 23.60 -4.99
C ARG A 155 -1.83 24.67 -3.91
N LYS A 156 -1.97 25.95 -4.30
CA LYS A 156 -2.16 27.03 -3.31
C LYS A 156 -3.52 26.84 -2.63
N MET A 157 -3.50 26.56 -1.35
CA MET A 157 -4.69 26.47 -0.52
C MET A 157 -4.65 27.62 0.51
N PRO A 158 -5.73 28.40 0.66
CA PRO A 158 -5.77 29.44 1.70
C PRO A 158 -5.77 28.76 3.08
N TYR A 159 -4.93 29.26 3.98
CA TYR A 159 -4.97 28.82 5.37
C TYR A 159 -6.33 29.12 5.99
N ARG A 160 -6.95 28.12 6.57
CA ARG A 160 -8.19 28.25 7.35
C ARG A 160 -7.94 27.75 8.75
N ARG A 161 -8.18 28.59 9.75
CA ARG A 161 -7.96 28.23 11.17
C ARG A 161 -8.82 27.01 11.54
N GLY A 162 -8.16 25.97 12.08
CA GLY A 162 -8.82 24.76 12.52
C GLY A 162 -9.27 23.81 11.39
N ALA A 163 -9.03 24.14 10.12
CA ALA A 163 -9.30 23.23 9.01
C ALA A 163 -8.05 22.40 8.67
N LEU A 164 -8.25 21.12 8.45
CA LEU A 164 -7.32 20.20 7.84
C LEU A 164 -8.01 19.67 6.58
N PHE A 165 -7.49 18.67 5.91
CA PHE A 165 -7.90 18.19 4.58
C PHE A 165 -9.38 18.35 4.21
N GLU A 166 -10.30 17.88 5.05
CA GLU A 166 -11.75 17.88 4.78
C GLU A 166 -12.35 19.30 4.67
N GLY A 167 -11.77 20.25 5.41
CA GLY A 167 -12.23 21.65 5.40
C GLY A 167 -11.65 22.49 4.28
N MET A 168 -10.70 21.95 3.49
CA MET A 168 -9.96 22.72 2.49
C MET A 168 -10.39 22.43 1.05
N LEU A 169 -11.09 21.32 0.82
CA LEU A 169 -11.55 20.97 -0.51
C LEU A 169 -12.82 21.72 -0.91
N PRO A 170 -12.97 22.09 -2.19
CA PRO A 170 -14.26 22.50 -2.74
C PRO A 170 -15.31 21.40 -2.55
N PRO A 171 -16.61 21.74 -2.44
CA PRO A 171 -17.66 20.74 -2.19
C PRO A 171 -17.67 19.58 -3.20
N GLY A 172 -17.41 19.84 -4.48
CA GLY A 172 -17.37 18.79 -5.52
C GLY A 172 -16.18 17.84 -5.35
N GLU A 173 -14.99 18.36 -4.97
CA GLU A 173 -13.82 17.50 -4.69
C GLU A 173 -14.06 16.68 -3.40
N ALA A 174 -14.66 17.26 -2.36
CA ALA A 174 -15.00 16.55 -1.14
C ALA A 174 -16.00 15.41 -1.38
N ALA A 175 -17.03 15.64 -2.19
CA ALA A 175 -17.99 14.62 -2.60
C ALA A 175 -17.33 13.50 -3.41
N ALA A 176 -16.39 13.83 -4.30
CA ALA A 176 -15.63 12.84 -5.07
C ALA A 176 -14.75 11.96 -4.16
N VAL A 177 -14.10 12.55 -3.15
CA VAL A 177 -13.31 11.78 -2.15
C VAL A 177 -14.19 10.79 -1.40
N GLU A 178 -15.35 11.23 -0.93
CA GLU A 178 -16.27 10.36 -0.20
C GLU A 178 -16.81 9.23 -1.09
N ALA A 179 -17.13 9.53 -2.35
CA ALA A 179 -17.55 8.51 -3.33
C ALA A 179 -16.43 7.49 -3.60
N ALA A 180 -15.17 7.95 -3.74
CA ALA A 180 -14.02 7.07 -3.91
C ALA A 180 -13.84 6.13 -2.72
N LYS A 181 -13.85 6.66 -1.52
CA LYS A 181 -13.75 5.91 -0.26
C LYS A 181 -14.86 4.85 -0.15
N ASN A 182 -16.10 5.21 -0.46
CA ASN A 182 -17.25 4.32 -0.37
C ASN A 182 -17.27 3.23 -1.47
N ALA A 183 -16.55 3.41 -2.58
CA ALA A 183 -16.44 2.42 -3.64
C ALA A 183 -15.47 1.27 -3.27
N ILE A 184 -14.49 1.51 -2.42
CA ILE A 184 -13.38 0.56 -2.14
C ILE A 184 -13.86 -0.79 -1.62
N PRO A 185 -14.76 -0.89 -0.62
CA PRO A 185 -15.20 -2.20 -0.13
C PRO A 185 -15.81 -3.06 -1.24
N GLY A 186 -16.64 -2.46 -2.09
CA GLY A 186 -17.25 -3.14 -3.23
C GLY A 186 -16.22 -3.60 -4.27
N ILE A 187 -15.20 -2.79 -4.54
CA ILE A 187 -14.08 -3.14 -5.44
C ILE A 187 -13.27 -4.28 -4.85
N ALA A 188 -12.90 -4.20 -3.57
CA ALA A 188 -12.10 -5.22 -2.89
C ALA A 188 -12.81 -6.57 -2.85
N ILE A 189 -14.11 -6.59 -2.51
CA ILE A 189 -14.93 -7.81 -2.50
C ILE A 189 -15.05 -8.40 -3.91
N ALA A 190 -15.29 -7.58 -4.94
CA ALA A 190 -15.39 -8.06 -6.30
C ALA A 190 -14.06 -8.64 -6.81
N ALA A 191 -12.94 -7.97 -6.53
CA ALA A 191 -11.61 -8.48 -6.87
C ALA A 191 -11.32 -9.80 -6.14
N ALA A 192 -11.63 -9.88 -4.84
CA ALA A 192 -11.44 -11.11 -4.07
C ALA A 192 -12.25 -12.28 -4.62
N ARG A 193 -13.52 -12.05 -4.98
CA ARG A 193 -14.38 -13.07 -5.59
C ARG A 193 -13.85 -13.54 -6.96
N ALA A 194 -13.34 -12.62 -7.75
CA ALA A 194 -12.83 -12.92 -9.10
C ALA A 194 -11.60 -13.85 -9.09
N ILE A 195 -10.81 -13.84 -8.01
CA ILE A 195 -9.61 -14.68 -7.86
C ILE A 195 -9.74 -15.70 -6.72
N ALA A 196 -10.96 -15.89 -6.19
CA ALA A 196 -11.22 -16.91 -5.19
C ALA A 196 -11.05 -18.30 -5.82
N GLY A 197 -10.24 -19.15 -5.17
CA GLY A 197 -9.95 -20.49 -5.68
C GLY A 197 -8.88 -20.54 -6.78
N GLU A 198 -8.43 -19.42 -7.34
CA GLU A 198 -7.29 -19.42 -8.27
C GLU A 198 -5.98 -19.76 -7.53
N GLU A 199 -5.21 -20.67 -8.14
CA GLU A 199 -3.85 -20.95 -7.68
C GLU A 199 -2.97 -19.70 -7.80
N ARG A 200 -2.03 -19.56 -6.86
CA ARG A 200 -1.11 -18.41 -6.85
C ARG A 200 0.18 -18.78 -7.57
N ASP A 201 0.28 -18.39 -8.82
CA ASP A 201 1.47 -18.52 -9.67
C ASP A 201 2.41 -17.30 -9.64
N CYS A 202 2.04 -16.27 -8.87
CA CYS A 202 2.79 -15.03 -8.77
C CYS A 202 4.07 -15.17 -7.93
N PRO A 203 5.11 -14.34 -8.16
CA PRO A 203 6.36 -14.37 -7.40
C PRO A 203 6.20 -14.20 -5.88
N CYS A 204 5.08 -13.61 -5.43
CA CYS A 204 4.79 -13.43 -4.02
C CYS A 204 4.65 -14.76 -3.27
N ALA A 205 4.10 -15.79 -3.94
CA ALA A 205 3.83 -17.10 -3.32
C ALA A 205 5.10 -17.89 -3.01
N VAL A 206 6.20 -17.53 -3.65
CA VAL A 206 7.49 -18.25 -3.58
C VAL A 206 8.66 -17.32 -3.20
N SER A 207 8.37 -16.19 -2.59
CA SER A 207 9.40 -15.18 -2.27
C SER A 207 10.51 -15.72 -1.37
N MET A 208 10.21 -16.70 -0.49
CA MET A 208 11.15 -17.33 0.44
C MET A 208 11.77 -18.63 -0.10
N GLU A 209 11.47 -19.03 -1.31
CA GLU A 209 11.90 -20.32 -1.89
C GLU A 209 13.42 -20.52 -1.89
N ARG A 210 14.19 -19.43 -2.11
CA ARG A 210 15.66 -19.47 -2.03
C ARG A 210 16.14 -19.99 -0.67
N TYR A 211 15.50 -19.60 0.40
CA TYR A 211 15.88 -19.95 1.76
C TYR A 211 15.41 -21.36 2.13
N LYS A 212 14.23 -21.78 1.64
CA LYS A 212 13.72 -23.14 1.77
C LYS A 212 14.67 -24.14 1.10
N ARG A 213 15.06 -23.89 -0.16
CA ARG A 213 15.99 -24.77 -0.91
C ARG A 213 17.37 -24.88 -0.27
N ARG A 214 17.82 -23.87 0.47
CA ARG A 214 19.08 -23.88 1.21
C ARG A 214 18.98 -24.51 2.59
N GLY A 215 17.81 -24.95 3.00
CA GLY A 215 17.58 -25.45 4.34
C GLY A 215 17.70 -24.41 5.46
N ALA A 216 17.72 -23.11 5.11
CA ALA A 216 17.80 -22.03 6.10
C ALA A 216 16.48 -21.83 6.85
N ILE A 217 15.37 -22.22 6.25
CA ILE A 217 14.03 -22.24 6.83
C ILE A 217 13.30 -23.51 6.42
N GLY A 218 12.43 -24.01 7.34
CA GLY A 218 11.56 -25.14 7.07
C GLY A 218 10.28 -24.76 6.32
N PRO A 219 9.34 -25.70 6.13
CA PRO A 219 8.08 -25.44 5.44
C PRO A 219 7.11 -24.59 6.26
N ASP A 220 7.16 -24.66 7.60
CA ASP A 220 6.27 -23.91 8.47
C ASP A 220 6.80 -22.49 8.72
N PHE A 221 6.04 -21.49 8.29
CA PHE A 221 6.38 -20.07 8.45
C PHE A 221 6.54 -19.65 9.93
N ARG A 222 5.90 -20.36 10.86
CA ARG A 222 6.06 -20.07 12.30
C ARG A 222 7.50 -20.23 12.73
N GLY A 223 8.18 -21.26 12.21
CA GLY A 223 9.60 -21.47 12.42
C GLY A 223 10.50 -20.38 11.80
N TRP A 224 10.03 -19.66 10.78
CA TRP A 224 10.82 -18.57 10.18
C TRP A 224 10.93 -17.37 11.11
N VAL A 225 9.85 -17.09 11.81
CA VAL A 225 9.72 -15.91 12.69
C VAL A 225 10.16 -16.22 14.12
N ALA A 226 9.95 -17.47 14.60
CA ALA A 226 10.33 -17.90 15.94
C ALA A 226 11.86 -17.89 16.14
N GLY A 227 12.33 -17.38 17.28
CA GLY A 227 13.70 -17.55 17.75
C GLY A 227 14.63 -16.36 17.66
N ASN A 228 14.36 -15.32 18.47
CA ASN A 228 15.39 -14.43 19.05
C ASN A 228 15.22 -14.29 20.57
N GLU A 229 14.26 -14.99 21.18
CA GLU A 229 14.08 -14.93 22.66
C GLU A 229 15.12 -15.76 23.45
N ALA A 230 15.89 -16.62 22.77
CA ALA A 230 16.87 -17.50 23.42
C ALA A 230 18.31 -16.91 23.49
N ARG A 231 18.53 -15.63 23.17
CA ARG A 231 19.84 -14.98 23.23
C ARG A 231 19.78 -13.57 23.84
N ARG A 232 19.07 -13.41 24.93
CA ARG A 232 19.24 -12.28 25.85
C ARG A 232 19.50 -12.79 27.24
#